data_ab78a984f46aacb23ba3f1e9ace15d1e
#
_entry.id   ab78a984f46aacb23ba3f1e9ace15d1e
#
_cell.length_a   1.000
_cell.length_b   1.000
_cell.length_c   1.000
_cell.angle_alpha   90.00
_cell.angle_beta   90.00
_cell.angle_gamma   90.00
#
_symmetry.space_group_name_H-M   'P 1'
#
loop_
_entity.id
_entity.type
_entity.pdbx_description
1 polymer ?
#
loop_
_entity_poly.entity_id
_entity_poly.type
_entity_poly.pdbx_seq_one_letter_code
_entity_poly.pdbx_strand_id
1 'polypeptide(L)'
;MVLINKAINEVTVKLVYYGPGLCGKTTNLEKIYGNPKLENKGKMISMSTETDRTLFFDFMPMELGTIAGQKVRVQLYTVPGQVFYDATRKLVLRGADGVVFVADSQNTMRESNLQSLENLKANLRVNRIDPDKVALIFQYNKRDLPNVYSVEEMNAYLQPGDAPAIEASAITGAGVTATLRAAVARILDNLKKNVDTMLHDEPPLAPPDMKQRAGVTQSSAGTPKLATRTPHPAPPPPPTPNSTHGPGSVHERIRARSGRRGAGCGHRERRRRCRGR
;
A
#
# COMPACT_ATOMS: atom_id res chain seq x y z
N MET A 1 6.83 9.57 0.04
CA MET A 1 8.07 10.30 0.43
C MET A 1 9.22 9.35 0.21
N VAL A 2 9.94 9.55 -0.88
CA VAL A 2 11.07 8.70 -1.26
C VAL A 2 12.16 8.79 -0.20
N LEU A 3 12.66 7.64 0.23
CA LEU A 3 13.80 7.57 1.13
C LEU A 3 15.08 7.40 0.31
N ILE A 4 15.92 8.43 0.29
CA ILE A 4 17.23 8.38 -0.38
C ILE A 4 18.29 8.16 0.69
N ASN A 5 18.95 7.01 0.64
CA ASN A 5 20.10 6.74 1.48
C ASN A 5 21.39 7.03 0.69
N LYS A 6 21.95 8.23 0.90
CA LYS A 6 23.17 8.68 0.21
C LYS A 6 24.40 7.85 0.56
N ALA A 7 24.46 7.25 1.76
CA ALA A 7 25.62 6.47 2.21
C ALA A 7 25.81 5.17 1.42
N ILE A 8 24.71 4.54 1.01
CA ILE A 8 24.73 3.28 0.23
C ILE A 8 24.20 3.46 -1.19
N ASN A 9 23.95 4.70 -1.61
CA ASN A 9 23.40 5.07 -2.92
C ASN A 9 22.12 4.28 -3.27
N GLU A 10 21.18 4.20 -2.31
CA GLU A 10 19.93 3.45 -2.43
C GLU A 10 18.71 4.38 -2.37
N VAL A 11 17.79 4.14 -3.28
CA VAL A 11 16.47 4.79 -3.32
C VAL A 11 15.41 3.76 -2.99
N THR A 12 14.66 3.99 -1.92
CA THR A 12 13.51 3.16 -1.57
C THR A 12 12.22 3.88 -1.92
N VAL A 13 11.38 3.24 -2.73
CA VAL A 13 10.08 3.74 -3.18
C VAL A 13 8.95 2.85 -2.69
N LYS A 14 7.81 3.47 -2.34
CA LYS A 14 6.61 2.80 -1.89
C LYS A 14 5.55 2.78 -2.99
N LEU A 15 5.17 1.58 -3.43
CA LEU A 15 4.15 1.33 -4.44
C LEU A 15 2.95 0.59 -3.83
N VAL A 16 1.76 1.17 -3.95
CA VAL A 16 0.54 0.62 -3.36
C VAL A 16 -0.41 0.14 -4.46
N TYR A 17 -0.82 -1.13 -4.39
CA TYR A 17 -1.88 -1.70 -5.22
C TYR A 17 -3.23 -1.42 -4.57
N TYR A 18 -4.04 -0.63 -5.24
CA TYR A 18 -5.35 -0.18 -4.80
C TYR A 18 -6.45 -0.66 -5.75
N GLY A 19 -7.71 -0.70 -5.31
CA GLY A 19 -8.84 -1.13 -6.13
C GLY A 19 -9.92 -1.82 -5.32
N PRO A 20 -11.07 -2.14 -5.93
CA PRO A 20 -12.21 -2.75 -5.24
C PRO A 20 -11.88 -4.12 -4.65
N GLY A 21 -12.83 -4.68 -3.90
CA GLY A 21 -12.72 -6.05 -3.39
C GLY A 21 -12.56 -7.06 -4.53
N LEU A 22 -11.72 -8.07 -4.33
CA LEU A 22 -11.55 -9.20 -5.24
C LEU A 22 -11.07 -8.84 -6.67
N CYS A 23 -10.59 -7.62 -6.92
CA CYS A 23 -10.07 -7.22 -8.23
C CYS A 23 -8.69 -7.81 -8.58
N GLY A 24 -8.05 -8.56 -7.67
CA GLY A 24 -6.79 -9.28 -7.93
C GLY A 24 -5.52 -8.58 -7.45
N LYS A 25 -5.58 -7.69 -6.45
CA LYS A 25 -4.40 -7.02 -5.88
C LYS A 25 -3.38 -8.00 -5.30
N THR A 26 -3.81 -8.87 -4.39
CA THR A 26 -2.98 -9.93 -3.79
C THR A 26 -2.43 -10.86 -4.85
N THR A 27 -3.26 -11.28 -5.81
CA THR A 27 -2.84 -12.15 -6.92
C THR A 27 -1.72 -11.51 -7.76
N ASN A 28 -1.75 -10.19 -7.96
CA ASN A 28 -0.64 -9.48 -8.60
C ASN A 28 0.68 -9.66 -7.82
N LEU A 29 0.66 -9.44 -6.49
CA LEU A 29 1.85 -9.62 -5.66
C LEU A 29 2.34 -11.05 -5.67
N GLU A 30 1.44 -12.03 -5.58
CA GLU A 30 1.77 -13.47 -5.66
C GLU A 30 2.44 -13.81 -6.99
N LYS A 31 1.95 -13.26 -8.12
CA LYS A 31 2.56 -13.47 -9.44
C LYS A 31 3.93 -12.78 -9.57
N ILE A 32 4.10 -11.60 -9.01
CA ILE A 32 5.39 -10.94 -8.94
C ILE A 32 6.36 -11.78 -8.08
N TYR A 33 5.89 -12.25 -6.93
CA TYR A 33 6.68 -13.10 -6.03
C TYR A 33 7.09 -14.43 -6.67
N GLY A 34 6.18 -15.08 -7.36
CA GLY A 34 6.43 -16.35 -8.06
C GLY A 34 7.19 -16.22 -9.39
N ASN A 35 7.48 -15.00 -9.87
CA ASN A 35 8.14 -14.82 -11.16
C ASN A 35 9.65 -15.07 -11.03
N PRO A 36 10.22 -16.12 -11.68
CA PRO A 36 11.64 -16.44 -11.56
C PRO A 36 12.56 -15.42 -12.26
N LYS A 37 12.00 -14.59 -13.17
CA LYS A 37 12.77 -13.55 -13.86
C LYS A 37 12.98 -12.29 -13.01
N LEU A 38 12.31 -12.18 -11.88
CA LEU A 38 12.49 -11.11 -10.92
C LEU A 38 13.30 -11.66 -9.75
N GLU A 39 14.54 -11.29 -9.68
CA GLU A 39 15.47 -11.67 -8.61
C GLU A 39 15.36 -10.72 -7.41
N ASN A 40 16.05 -11.05 -6.31
CA ASN A 40 16.16 -10.19 -5.12
C ASN A 40 14.82 -9.76 -4.50
N LYS A 41 13.86 -10.69 -4.43
CA LYS A 41 12.60 -10.49 -3.71
C LYS A 41 12.76 -10.88 -2.25
N GLY A 42 12.36 -10.01 -1.34
CA GLY A 42 12.24 -10.34 0.06
C GLY A 42 11.00 -11.20 0.34
N LYS A 43 10.84 -11.60 1.59
CA LYS A 43 9.69 -12.41 2.01
C LYS A 43 8.39 -11.62 1.82
N MET A 44 7.42 -12.24 1.19
CA MET A 44 6.05 -11.72 1.17
C MET A 44 5.40 -11.98 2.53
N ILE A 45 4.83 -10.94 3.11
CA ILE A 45 4.16 -10.98 4.41
C ILE A 45 2.71 -10.58 4.18
N SER A 46 1.77 -11.48 4.49
CA SER A 46 0.35 -11.19 4.53
C SER A 46 -0.06 -10.99 5.98
N MET A 47 -0.54 -9.81 6.30
CA MET A 47 -1.06 -9.49 7.62
C MET A 47 -2.58 -9.67 7.61
N SER A 48 -3.03 -10.85 8.00
CA SER A 48 -4.42 -11.14 8.35
C SER A 48 -4.50 -11.36 9.86
N THR A 49 -5.32 -10.60 10.55
CA THR A 49 -5.59 -10.84 11.96
C THR A 49 -6.97 -11.46 12.10
N GLU A 50 -7.02 -12.66 12.71
CA GLU A 50 -8.29 -13.35 13.03
C GLU A 50 -9.05 -12.66 14.18
N THR A 51 -8.40 -11.81 14.95
CA THR A 51 -8.95 -11.27 16.21
C THR A 51 -9.02 -9.76 16.30
N ASP A 52 -8.33 -8.98 15.45
CA ASP A 52 -8.36 -7.52 15.58
C ASP A 52 -8.58 -6.84 14.23
N ARG A 53 -9.49 -5.86 14.22
CA ARG A 53 -10.05 -5.17 13.06
C ARG A 53 -9.06 -4.30 12.28
N THR A 54 -7.72 -4.45 12.45
CA THR A 54 -6.88 -3.30 12.18
C THR A 54 -5.97 -3.35 10.96
N LEU A 55 -5.51 -4.50 10.46
CA LEU A 55 -4.53 -4.47 9.35
C LEU A 55 -4.64 -5.71 8.43
N PHE A 56 -5.37 -5.57 7.33
CA PHE A 56 -5.34 -6.54 6.24
C PHE A 56 -4.60 -5.94 5.05
N PHE A 57 -3.31 -6.18 4.92
CA PHE A 57 -2.55 -5.82 3.73
C PHE A 57 -1.42 -6.82 3.49
N ASP A 58 -1.03 -6.93 2.23
CA ASP A 58 0.16 -7.69 1.85
C ASP A 58 1.33 -6.73 1.67
N PHE A 59 2.50 -7.17 2.05
CA PHE A 59 3.76 -6.43 1.90
C PHE A 59 4.83 -7.31 1.31
N MET A 60 5.56 -6.77 0.34
CA MET A 60 6.72 -7.45 -0.26
C MET A 60 7.80 -6.43 -0.67
N PRO A 61 8.97 -6.47 -0.06
CA PRO A 61 10.12 -5.70 -0.53
C PRO A 61 10.79 -6.42 -1.70
N MET A 62 11.28 -5.67 -2.68
CA MET A 62 12.09 -6.20 -3.78
C MET A 62 13.15 -5.20 -4.22
N GLU A 63 14.25 -5.69 -4.77
CA GLU A 63 15.29 -4.88 -5.39
C GLU A 63 15.19 -4.99 -6.92
N LEU A 64 15.17 -3.86 -7.61
CA LEU A 64 15.08 -3.81 -9.07
C LEU A 64 16.44 -3.62 -9.76
N GLY A 65 17.52 -3.73 -8.98
CA GLY A 65 18.88 -3.48 -9.48
C GLY A 65 19.24 -2.00 -9.46
N THR A 66 20.19 -1.61 -10.32
CA THR A 66 20.71 -0.24 -10.37
C THR A 66 20.07 0.53 -11.53
N ILE A 67 19.46 1.66 -11.24
CA ILE A 67 18.86 2.57 -12.22
C ILE A 67 19.51 3.95 -12.04
N ALA A 68 20.08 4.51 -13.11
CA ALA A 68 20.82 5.77 -13.08
C ALA A 68 21.90 5.83 -11.98
N GLY A 69 22.60 4.72 -11.75
CA GLY A 69 23.68 4.62 -10.75
C GLY A 69 23.20 4.41 -9.31
N GLN A 70 21.90 4.41 -9.04
CA GLN A 70 21.34 4.19 -7.71
C GLN A 70 20.69 2.82 -7.59
N LYS A 71 20.89 2.13 -6.47
CA LYS A 71 20.14 0.91 -6.16
C LYS A 71 18.69 1.27 -5.88
N VAL A 72 17.76 0.62 -6.57
CA VAL A 72 16.33 0.88 -6.42
C VAL A 72 15.68 -0.29 -5.67
N ARG A 73 15.16 0.02 -4.49
CA ARG A 73 14.33 -0.89 -3.71
C ARG A 73 12.87 -0.44 -3.78
N VAL A 74 11.99 -1.37 -4.07
CA VAL A 74 10.55 -1.13 -4.11
C VAL A 74 9.87 -1.86 -2.97
N GLN A 75 9.06 -1.16 -2.23
CA GLN A 75 8.17 -1.71 -1.21
C GLN A 75 6.76 -1.80 -1.79
N LEU A 76 6.33 -3.02 -2.11
CA LEU A 76 5.02 -3.30 -2.66
C LEU A 76 4.02 -3.53 -1.51
N TYR A 77 2.87 -2.87 -1.59
CA TYR A 77 1.77 -3.03 -0.65
C TYR A 77 0.47 -3.28 -1.38
N THR A 78 -0.42 -4.11 -0.82
CA THR A 78 -1.84 -4.12 -1.20
C THR A 78 -2.67 -3.44 -0.12
N VAL A 79 -3.89 -3.06 -0.46
CA VAL A 79 -4.88 -2.59 0.51
C VAL A 79 -6.13 -3.46 0.45
N PRO A 80 -6.86 -3.61 1.56
CA PRO A 80 -8.15 -4.29 1.54
C PRO A 80 -9.14 -3.51 0.67
N GLY A 81 -9.83 -4.22 -0.24
CA GLY A 81 -10.78 -3.58 -1.16
C GLY A 81 -12.18 -3.38 -0.59
N GLN A 82 -12.49 -4.00 0.56
CA GLN A 82 -13.81 -3.89 1.19
C GLN A 82 -13.99 -2.53 1.85
N VAL A 83 -15.23 -2.03 1.84
CA VAL A 83 -15.58 -0.67 2.31
C VAL A 83 -15.19 -0.41 3.76
N PHE A 84 -15.32 -1.41 4.61
CA PHE A 84 -15.09 -1.31 6.07
C PHE A 84 -13.65 -0.96 6.47
N TYR A 85 -12.68 -1.19 5.60
CA TYR A 85 -11.26 -1.01 5.90
C TYR A 85 -10.69 0.33 5.42
N ASP A 86 -11.50 1.39 5.41
CA ASP A 86 -11.05 2.70 4.94
C ASP A 86 -9.89 3.28 5.78
N ALA A 87 -9.90 3.06 7.09
CA ALA A 87 -8.81 3.46 7.97
C ALA A 87 -7.47 2.77 7.59
N THR A 88 -7.52 1.48 7.29
CA THR A 88 -6.35 0.72 6.83
C THR A 88 -5.84 1.24 5.48
N ARG A 89 -6.75 1.53 4.52
CA ARG A 89 -6.37 2.10 3.23
C ARG A 89 -5.65 3.43 3.37
N LYS A 90 -6.16 4.33 4.22
CA LYS A 90 -5.52 5.62 4.55
C LYS A 90 -4.13 5.42 5.13
N LEU A 91 -3.99 4.51 6.09
CA LEU A 91 -2.71 4.22 6.72
C LEU A 91 -1.68 3.68 5.73
N VAL A 92 -2.07 2.72 4.89
CA VAL A 92 -1.17 2.12 3.89
C VAL A 92 -0.79 3.12 2.80
N LEU A 93 -1.68 4.03 2.39
CA LEU A 93 -1.37 5.08 1.42
C LEU A 93 -0.40 6.15 1.94
N ARG A 94 -0.22 6.26 3.25
CA ARG A 94 0.68 7.27 3.82
C ARG A 94 2.10 7.09 3.28
N GLY A 95 2.62 8.15 2.66
CA GLY A 95 3.96 8.15 2.08
C GLY A 95 4.09 7.30 0.81
N ALA A 96 2.99 6.97 0.12
CA ALA A 96 3.05 6.31 -1.18
C ALA A 96 3.70 7.21 -2.23
N ASP A 97 4.64 6.65 -2.98
CA ASP A 97 5.31 7.33 -4.10
C ASP A 97 4.61 7.03 -5.43
N GLY A 98 3.94 5.88 -5.50
CA GLY A 98 3.10 5.50 -6.63
C GLY A 98 1.94 4.61 -6.22
N VAL A 99 0.94 4.54 -7.09
CA VAL A 99 -0.26 3.72 -6.91
C VAL A 99 -0.57 2.99 -8.21
N VAL A 100 -0.79 1.68 -8.12
CA VAL A 100 -1.42 0.90 -9.17
C VAL A 100 -2.90 0.75 -8.82
N PHE A 101 -3.77 1.38 -9.59
CA PHE A 101 -5.20 1.17 -9.48
C PHE A 101 -5.61 -0.05 -10.30
N VAL A 102 -5.89 -1.14 -9.61
CA VAL A 102 -6.33 -2.40 -10.21
C VAL A 102 -7.85 -2.35 -10.37
N ALA A 103 -8.30 -2.08 -11.60
CA ALA A 103 -9.71 -2.13 -11.96
C ALA A 103 -10.09 -3.55 -12.40
N ASP A 104 -11.26 -4.00 -12.00
CA ASP A 104 -11.84 -5.25 -12.47
C ASP A 104 -12.57 -5.01 -13.78
N SER A 105 -12.14 -5.68 -14.85
CA SER A 105 -12.70 -5.47 -16.20
C SER A 105 -14.11 -6.03 -16.39
N GLN A 106 -14.63 -6.82 -15.47
CA GLN A 106 -15.97 -7.42 -15.61
C GLN A 106 -17.07 -6.34 -15.69
N ASN A 107 -18.04 -6.53 -16.57
CA ASN A 107 -19.13 -5.57 -16.83
C ASN A 107 -19.94 -5.22 -15.55
N THR A 108 -20.03 -6.14 -14.61
CA THR A 108 -20.74 -5.93 -13.33
C THR A 108 -19.97 -5.10 -12.33
N MET A 109 -18.68 -4.77 -12.58
CA MET A 109 -17.79 -4.15 -11.60
C MET A 109 -17.59 -2.63 -11.80
N ARG A 110 -18.29 -2.03 -12.77
CA ARG A 110 -18.14 -0.61 -13.09
C ARG A 110 -18.32 0.29 -11.86
N GLU A 111 -19.43 0.10 -11.15
CA GLU A 111 -19.75 0.93 -9.97
C GLU A 111 -18.71 0.74 -8.86
N SER A 112 -18.31 -0.50 -8.59
CA SER A 112 -17.28 -0.81 -7.59
C SER A 112 -15.92 -0.19 -7.95
N ASN A 113 -15.56 -0.17 -9.23
CA ASN A 113 -14.35 0.49 -9.72
C ASN A 113 -14.42 2.00 -9.47
N LEU A 114 -15.53 2.66 -9.82
CA LEU A 114 -15.73 4.09 -9.63
C LEU A 114 -15.66 4.49 -8.16
N GLN A 115 -16.42 3.82 -7.30
CA GLN A 115 -16.40 4.06 -5.85
C GLN A 115 -15.00 3.88 -5.25
N SER A 116 -14.27 2.85 -5.70
CA SER A 116 -12.91 2.61 -5.24
C SER A 116 -11.93 3.69 -5.72
N LEU A 117 -12.10 4.20 -6.95
CA LEU A 117 -11.26 5.27 -7.50
C LEU A 117 -11.51 6.60 -6.78
N GLU A 118 -12.75 6.93 -6.51
CA GLU A 118 -13.12 8.12 -5.72
C GLU A 118 -12.55 8.04 -4.31
N ASN A 119 -12.68 6.88 -3.67
CA ASN A 119 -12.11 6.63 -2.35
C ASN A 119 -10.57 6.74 -2.37
N LEU A 120 -9.90 6.25 -3.41
CA LEU A 120 -8.46 6.45 -3.58
C LEU A 120 -8.11 7.94 -3.62
N LYS A 121 -8.77 8.72 -4.48
CA LYS A 121 -8.51 10.16 -4.61
C LYS A 121 -8.75 10.91 -3.29
N ALA A 122 -9.81 10.58 -2.57
CA ALA A 122 -10.09 11.14 -1.24
C ALA A 122 -9.00 10.79 -0.22
N ASN A 123 -8.58 9.53 -0.18
CA ASN A 123 -7.55 9.05 0.76
C ASN A 123 -6.15 9.59 0.46
N LEU A 124 -5.82 9.83 -0.81
CA LEU A 124 -4.59 10.53 -1.20
C LEU A 124 -4.58 11.96 -0.66
N ARG A 125 -5.67 12.73 -0.85
CA ARG A 125 -5.80 14.11 -0.32
C ARG A 125 -5.67 14.16 1.20
N VAL A 126 -6.30 13.23 1.93
CA VAL A 126 -6.17 13.12 3.39
C VAL A 126 -4.71 12.90 3.81
N ASN A 127 -3.94 12.17 3.03
CA ASN A 127 -2.51 11.95 3.25
C ASN A 127 -1.61 13.07 2.70
N ARG A 128 -2.20 14.19 2.23
CA ARG A 128 -1.49 15.32 1.61
C ARG A 128 -0.70 14.91 0.36
N ILE A 129 -1.18 13.92 -0.35
CA ILE A 129 -0.66 13.48 -1.64
C ILE A 129 -1.63 14.00 -2.71
N ASP A 130 -1.09 14.76 -3.66
CA ASP A 130 -1.87 15.27 -4.77
C ASP A 130 -2.20 14.12 -5.74
N PRO A 131 -3.48 13.79 -5.97
CA PRO A 131 -3.87 12.71 -6.87
C PRO A 131 -3.38 12.87 -8.31
N ASP A 132 -3.17 14.12 -8.75
CA ASP A 132 -2.76 14.42 -10.12
C ASP A 132 -1.24 14.38 -10.31
N LYS A 133 -0.48 14.44 -9.21
CA LYS A 133 1.00 14.39 -9.21
C LYS A 133 1.57 13.04 -8.79
N VAL A 134 0.80 12.21 -8.10
CA VAL A 134 1.26 10.87 -7.73
C VAL A 134 1.47 10.00 -8.97
N ALA A 135 2.47 9.12 -8.94
CA ALA A 135 2.68 8.17 -10.02
C ALA A 135 1.52 7.14 -10.05
N LEU A 136 0.43 7.48 -10.74
CA LEU A 136 -0.75 6.64 -10.87
C LEU A 136 -0.67 5.82 -12.16
N ILE A 137 -0.93 4.52 -12.05
CA ILE A 137 -1.03 3.57 -13.16
C ILE A 137 -2.38 2.87 -13.03
N PHE A 138 -3.11 2.74 -14.13
CA PHE A 138 -4.30 1.89 -14.20
C PHE A 138 -3.91 0.50 -14.71
N GLN A 139 -4.41 -0.53 -14.04
CA GLN A 139 -4.33 -1.90 -14.50
C GLN A 139 -5.76 -2.43 -14.70
N TYR A 140 -6.10 -2.76 -15.94
CA TYR A 140 -7.37 -3.39 -16.30
C TYR A 140 -7.22 -4.90 -16.18
N ASN A 141 -7.56 -5.42 -15.00
CA ASN A 141 -7.33 -6.81 -14.65
C ASN A 141 -8.50 -7.72 -15.02
N LYS A 142 -8.26 -9.02 -15.02
CA LYS A 142 -9.21 -10.10 -15.38
C LYS A 142 -9.58 -10.12 -16.85
N ARG A 143 -8.62 -9.73 -17.72
CA ARG A 143 -8.82 -9.80 -19.19
C ARG A 143 -8.95 -11.21 -19.74
N ASP A 144 -8.71 -12.22 -18.92
CA ASP A 144 -8.92 -13.65 -19.20
C ASP A 144 -10.40 -14.09 -19.13
N LEU A 145 -11.26 -13.25 -18.53
CA LEU A 145 -12.68 -13.59 -18.35
C LEU A 145 -13.53 -13.18 -19.57
N PRO A 146 -14.61 -13.89 -19.84
CA PRO A 146 -15.63 -13.42 -20.78
C PRO A 146 -16.42 -12.25 -20.18
N ASN A 147 -17.12 -11.49 -21.01
CA ASN A 147 -18.02 -10.39 -20.58
C ASN A 147 -17.28 -9.28 -19.79
N VAL A 148 -16.17 -8.84 -20.34
CA VAL A 148 -15.41 -7.71 -19.84
C VAL A 148 -15.61 -6.49 -20.74
N TYR A 149 -15.55 -5.29 -20.14
CA TYR A 149 -15.52 -4.04 -20.89
C TYR A 149 -14.29 -3.97 -21.80
N SER A 150 -14.43 -3.33 -22.96
CA SER A 150 -13.26 -2.98 -23.79
C SER A 150 -12.35 -1.97 -23.07
N VAL A 151 -11.14 -1.78 -23.58
CA VAL A 151 -10.21 -0.78 -23.01
C VAL A 151 -10.78 0.62 -23.19
N GLU A 152 -11.44 0.90 -24.32
CA GLU A 152 -12.06 2.16 -24.65
C GLU A 152 -13.21 2.47 -23.68
N GLU A 153 -14.05 1.49 -23.38
CA GLU A 153 -15.14 1.62 -22.40
C GLU A 153 -14.58 1.84 -20.99
N MET A 154 -13.52 1.10 -20.61
CA MET A 154 -12.84 1.32 -19.32
C MET A 154 -12.28 2.73 -19.22
N ASN A 155 -11.61 3.23 -20.28
CA ASN A 155 -11.06 4.58 -20.34
C ASN A 155 -12.19 5.64 -20.26
N ALA A 156 -13.32 5.41 -20.91
CA ALA A 156 -14.42 6.35 -20.93
C ALA A 156 -15.00 6.64 -19.53
N TYR A 157 -15.10 5.62 -18.66
CA TYR A 157 -15.67 5.83 -17.33
C TYR A 157 -14.63 6.02 -16.21
N LEU A 158 -13.41 5.47 -16.32
CA LEU A 158 -12.35 5.65 -15.32
C LEU A 158 -11.56 6.95 -15.52
N GLN A 159 -11.53 7.45 -16.75
CA GLN A 159 -10.86 8.69 -17.13
C GLN A 159 -9.41 8.76 -16.61
N PRO A 160 -8.53 7.86 -17.05
CA PRO A 160 -7.15 7.78 -16.55
C PRO A 160 -6.31 9.03 -16.85
N GLY A 161 -6.74 9.89 -17.78
CA GLY A 161 -5.96 11.05 -18.22
C GLY A 161 -4.61 10.62 -18.78
N ASP A 162 -3.52 11.23 -18.28
CA ASP A 162 -2.15 10.91 -18.68
C ASP A 162 -1.59 9.65 -17.98
N ALA A 163 -2.34 9.02 -17.09
CA ALA A 163 -1.90 7.80 -16.43
C ALA A 163 -1.97 6.61 -17.39
N PRO A 164 -0.89 5.84 -17.55
CA PRO A 164 -0.92 4.64 -18.37
C PRO A 164 -1.98 3.65 -17.90
N ALA A 165 -2.71 3.08 -18.86
CA ALA A 165 -3.65 1.98 -18.64
C ALA A 165 -3.08 0.70 -19.28
N ILE A 166 -2.97 -0.37 -18.49
CA ILE A 166 -2.34 -1.62 -18.91
C ILE A 166 -3.32 -2.76 -18.70
N GLU A 167 -3.57 -3.52 -19.76
CA GLU A 167 -4.36 -4.75 -19.70
C GLU A 167 -3.59 -5.83 -18.95
N ALA A 168 -4.30 -6.56 -18.10
CA ALA A 168 -3.70 -7.63 -17.31
C ALA A 168 -4.67 -8.78 -17.03
N SER A 169 -4.08 -9.92 -16.79
CA SER A 169 -4.70 -11.06 -16.14
C SER A 169 -3.77 -11.53 -15.02
N ALA A 170 -4.06 -11.14 -13.79
CA ALA A 170 -3.22 -11.50 -12.66
C ALA A 170 -3.15 -13.02 -12.47
N ILE A 171 -4.22 -13.75 -12.80
CA ILE A 171 -4.26 -15.23 -12.67
C ILE A 171 -3.28 -15.90 -13.65
N THR A 172 -3.10 -15.38 -14.85
CA THR A 172 -2.15 -15.91 -15.83
C THR A 172 -0.76 -15.29 -15.70
N GLY A 173 -0.67 -14.10 -15.13
CA GLY A 173 0.54 -13.27 -15.02
C GLY A 173 0.73 -12.31 -16.19
N ALA A 174 -0.15 -12.35 -17.21
CA ALA A 174 -0.11 -11.41 -18.33
C ALA A 174 -0.27 -9.96 -17.83
N GLY A 175 0.52 -9.03 -18.34
CA GLY A 175 0.46 -7.61 -17.97
C GLY A 175 1.02 -7.25 -16.58
N VAL A 176 1.17 -8.21 -15.66
CA VAL A 176 1.59 -7.96 -14.25
C VAL A 176 2.97 -7.31 -14.17
N THR A 177 3.96 -7.90 -14.86
CA THR A 177 5.33 -7.35 -14.87
C THR A 177 5.40 -6.02 -15.64
N ALA A 178 4.60 -5.86 -16.71
CA ALA A 178 4.52 -4.61 -17.45
C ALA A 178 3.97 -3.48 -16.57
N THR A 179 2.91 -3.75 -15.81
CA THR A 179 2.34 -2.80 -14.84
C THR A 179 3.36 -2.38 -13.79
N LEU A 180 4.09 -3.33 -13.20
CA LEU A 180 5.12 -3.04 -12.21
C LEU A 180 6.23 -2.14 -12.79
N ARG A 181 6.73 -2.47 -14.00
CA ARG A 181 7.78 -1.68 -14.67
C ARG A 181 7.30 -0.26 -14.98
N ALA A 182 6.09 -0.12 -15.51
CA ALA A 182 5.51 1.20 -15.81
C ALA A 182 5.34 2.04 -14.53
N ALA A 183 4.88 1.44 -13.43
CA ALA A 183 4.73 2.12 -12.16
C ALA A 183 6.07 2.63 -11.63
N VAL A 184 7.10 1.79 -11.64
CA VAL A 184 8.43 2.17 -11.16
C VAL A 184 9.06 3.24 -12.05
N ALA A 185 8.95 3.11 -13.37
CA ALA A 185 9.45 4.12 -14.31
C ALA A 185 8.80 5.48 -14.03
N ARG A 186 7.47 5.53 -13.87
CA ARG A 186 6.74 6.77 -13.59
C ARG A 186 7.12 7.37 -12.23
N ILE A 187 7.34 6.56 -11.20
CA ILE A 187 7.84 7.03 -9.90
C ILE A 187 9.21 7.69 -10.07
N LEU A 188 10.14 7.03 -10.76
CA LEU A 188 11.49 7.55 -10.96
C LEU A 188 11.50 8.83 -11.80
N ASP A 189 10.63 8.93 -12.81
CA ASP A 189 10.49 10.14 -13.62
C ASP A 189 9.94 11.32 -12.80
N ASN A 190 8.94 11.06 -11.93
CA ASN A 190 8.43 12.07 -11.00
C ASN A 190 9.52 12.54 -10.03
N LEU A 191 10.38 11.62 -9.58
CA LEU A 191 11.50 11.96 -8.71
C LEU A 191 12.51 12.88 -9.39
N LYS A 192 12.90 12.56 -10.62
CA LYS A 192 13.82 13.40 -11.40
C LYS A 192 13.26 14.81 -11.57
N LYS A 193 11.99 14.94 -12.00
CA LYS A 193 11.33 16.24 -12.16
C LYS A 193 11.30 17.05 -10.86
N ASN A 194 11.04 16.40 -9.70
CA ASN A 194 11.03 17.09 -8.41
C ASN A 194 12.43 17.56 -7.99
N VAL A 195 13.48 16.78 -8.26
CA VAL A 195 14.87 17.17 -7.97
C VAL A 195 15.29 18.34 -8.87
N ASP A 196 14.98 18.29 -10.16
CA ASP A 196 15.30 19.38 -11.11
C ASP A 196 14.58 20.68 -10.70
N THR A 197 13.32 20.61 -10.26
CA THR A 197 12.56 21.76 -9.77
C THR A 197 13.21 22.37 -8.53
N MET A 198 13.64 21.54 -7.57
CA MET A 198 14.30 22.02 -6.34
C MET A 198 15.66 22.66 -6.61
N LEU A 199 16.37 22.22 -7.65
CA LEU A 199 17.66 22.82 -8.04
C LEU A 199 17.50 24.15 -8.77
N HIS A 200 16.35 24.41 -9.39
CA HIS A 200 16.07 25.66 -10.10
C HIS A 200 15.38 26.72 -9.23
N ASP A 201 14.79 26.33 -8.09
CA ASP A 201 14.11 27.25 -7.16
C ASP A 201 15.03 27.80 -6.05
N GLU A 202 16.32 27.51 -6.04
CA GLU A 202 17.24 28.22 -5.15
C GLU A 202 17.42 29.67 -5.66
N PRO A 203 16.96 30.69 -4.94
CA PRO A 203 17.27 32.07 -5.31
C PRO A 203 18.79 32.23 -5.28
N PRO A 204 19.39 32.93 -6.25
CA PRO A 204 20.82 33.13 -6.29
C PRO A 204 21.26 33.73 -4.95
N LEU A 205 22.18 33.04 -4.25
CA LEU A 205 22.80 33.54 -3.03
C LEU A 205 23.35 34.93 -3.33
N ALA A 206 22.74 35.94 -2.72
CA ALA A 206 23.24 37.28 -2.80
C ALA A 206 24.72 37.29 -2.35
N PRO A 207 25.62 37.91 -3.08
CA PRO A 207 27.04 37.96 -2.69
C PRO A 207 27.12 38.59 -1.31
N PRO A 208 27.98 38.10 -0.38
CA PRO A 208 28.13 38.67 0.93
C PRO A 208 28.57 40.12 0.80
N ASP A 209 27.79 41.03 1.38
CA ASP A 209 28.04 42.46 1.40
C ASP A 209 29.34 42.75 2.18
N MET A 210 30.44 42.97 1.47
CA MET A 210 31.77 43.22 1.98
C MET A 210 31.97 44.68 2.35
N LYS A 211 30.94 45.35 2.90
CA LYS A 211 31.04 46.70 3.45
C LYS A 211 30.42 46.79 4.82
N GLN A 212 31.14 46.35 5.81
CA GLN A 212 31.10 46.92 7.17
C GLN A 212 32.16 46.23 8.05
N ARG A 213 33.44 46.59 7.83
CA ARG A 213 34.48 46.48 8.83
C ARG A 213 35.22 47.81 8.89
N ALA A 214 34.67 48.76 9.63
CA ALA A 214 35.46 49.84 10.22
C ALA A 214 34.62 50.43 11.35
N GLY A 215 35.02 50.24 12.58
CA GLY A 215 34.37 50.83 13.75
C GLY A 215 34.68 50.04 15.03
N VAL A 216 35.99 50.01 15.37
CA VAL A 216 36.47 49.59 16.68
C VAL A 216 36.25 50.75 17.65
N THR A 217 35.43 50.59 18.67
CA THR A 217 35.59 51.29 19.94
C THR A 217 35.38 50.31 21.09
N GLN A 218 36.41 50.19 21.89
CA GLN A 218 36.46 49.47 23.16
C GLN A 218 35.52 50.10 24.17
N SER A 219 34.76 49.31 24.92
CA SER A 219 34.29 49.67 26.25
C SER A 219 34.03 48.41 27.08
N SER A 220 34.89 48.24 28.04
CA SER A 220 34.78 47.73 29.43
C SER A 220 33.72 46.68 29.79
N ALA A 221 34.24 45.56 30.24
CA ALA A 221 33.94 44.78 31.46
C ALA A 221 32.50 44.77 31.98
N GLY A 222 31.88 43.63 31.88
CA GLY A 222 30.69 43.25 32.64
C GLY A 222 30.52 41.74 32.61
N THR A 223 30.91 41.08 33.68
CA THR A 223 30.73 39.64 33.93
C THR A 223 29.24 39.26 34.01
N PRO A 224 28.74 38.32 33.26
CA PRO A 224 27.38 37.82 33.50
C PRO A 224 27.40 36.76 34.61
N LYS A 225 26.61 36.99 35.63
CA LYS A 225 26.27 36.02 36.67
C LYS A 225 25.59 34.79 36.08
N LEU A 226 26.11 33.64 36.43
CA LEU A 226 25.57 32.30 36.19
C LEU A 226 24.22 32.17 36.91
N ALA A 227 23.12 32.10 36.15
CA ALA A 227 21.80 31.78 36.67
C ALA A 227 21.69 30.27 36.83
N THR A 228 21.56 29.83 38.07
CA THR A 228 21.29 28.47 38.48
C THR A 228 19.91 28.03 37.95
N ARG A 229 19.89 27.03 37.06
CA ARG A 229 18.68 26.32 36.62
C ARG A 229 18.20 25.42 37.75
N THR A 230 17.02 25.69 38.28
CA THR A 230 16.25 24.77 39.13
C THR A 230 15.87 23.50 38.33
N PRO A 231 16.01 22.30 38.90
CA PRO A 231 15.63 21.09 38.24
C PRO A 231 14.10 20.93 38.18
N HIS A 232 13.60 20.56 36.99
CA HIS A 232 12.20 20.18 36.78
C HIS A 232 11.89 18.89 37.57
N PRO A 233 10.69 18.77 38.20
CA PRO A 233 10.27 17.54 38.85
C PRO A 233 9.98 16.43 37.84
N ALA A 234 10.39 15.22 38.21
CA ALA A 234 10.19 14.00 37.42
C ALA A 234 8.70 13.67 37.29
N PRO A 235 8.30 13.04 36.14
CA PRO A 235 6.92 12.60 35.96
C PRO A 235 6.56 11.45 36.92
N PRO A 236 5.28 11.33 37.33
CA PRO A 236 4.83 10.29 38.22
C PRO A 236 4.90 8.89 37.60
N PRO A 237 5.14 7.82 38.40
CA PRO A 237 5.21 6.46 37.92
C PRO A 237 3.82 5.96 37.45
N PRO A 238 3.78 4.96 36.53
CA PRO A 238 2.53 4.39 36.06
C PRO A 238 1.84 3.59 37.17
N PRO A 239 0.49 3.49 37.15
CA PRO A 239 -0.26 2.77 38.17
C PRO A 239 0.03 1.27 38.11
N THR A 240 0.27 0.68 39.28
CA THR A 240 0.42 -0.75 39.51
C THR A 240 -0.92 -1.49 39.28
N PRO A 241 -0.94 -2.67 38.65
CA PRO A 241 -2.18 -3.44 38.54
C PRO A 241 -2.59 -4.02 39.89
N ASN A 242 -3.82 -3.73 40.28
CA ASN A 242 -4.46 -4.28 41.46
C ASN A 242 -4.64 -5.81 41.34
N SER A 243 -3.94 -6.54 42.16
CA SER A 243 -4.21 -7.93 42.48
C SER A 243 -5.20 -8.00 43.63
N THR A 244 -6.45 -8.36 43.36
CA THR A 244 -7.35 -9.03 44.31
C THR A 244 -8.55 -9.55 43.53
N HIS A 245 -8.64 -10.86 43.36
CA HIS A 245 -9.72 -11.70 43.89
C HIS A 245 -9.43 -13.17 43.62
N GLY A 246 -9.45 -13.92 44.67
CA GLY A 246 -9.20 -15.35 44.78
C GLY A 246 -10.35 -16.21 44.26
N PRO A 247 -10.25 -17.55 44.40
CA PRO A 247 -10.90 -18.50 43.51
C PRO A 247 -12.31 -18.85 43.99
N GLY A 248 -13.28 -18.76 43.06
CA GLY A 248 -14.63 -19.30 43.23
C GLY A 248 -14.82 -20.48 42.30
N SER A 249 -14.80 -21.67 42.89
CA SER A 249 -15.18 -22.93 42.27
C SER A 249 -16.68 -22.96 41.95
N VAL A 250 -17.04 -23.25 40.71
CA VAL A 250 -18.36 -23.84 40.40
C VAL A 250 -18.17 -24.93 39.35
N HIS A 251 -18.22 -26.14 39.82
CA HIS A 251 -18.59 -27.33 39.06
C HIS A 251 -20.02 -27.18 38.56
N GLU A 252 -20.29 -27.34 37.25
CA GLU A 252 -21.52 -27.98 36.79
C GLU A 252 -21.42 -28.50 35.37
N ARG A 253 -21.29 -29.78 35.24
CA ARG A 253 -22.11 -30.82 34.56
C ARG A 253 -22.18 -30.75 33.03
N ILE A 254 -21.35 -31.59 32.50
CA ILE A 254 -21.52 -32.29 31.24
C ILE A 254 -22.82 -33.06 31.23
N ARG A 255 -23.68 -32.89 30.25
CA ARG A 255 -24.67 -33.91 29.84
C ARG A 255 -24.53 -34.19 28.33
N ALA A 256 -23.92 -35.31 28.07
CA ALA A 256 -24.00 -36.04 26.81
C ALA A 256 -25.49 -36.45 26.57
N ARG A 257 -25.95 -36.27 25.33
CA ARG A 257 -27.08 -37.02 24.79
C ARG A 257 -26.68 -37.71 23.51
N SER A 258 -26.40 -38.97 23.66
CA SER A 258 -26.44 -40.00 22.64
C SER A 258 -27.90 -40.38 22.36
N GLY A 259 -28.24 -40.64 21.11
CA GLY A 259 -29.49 -41.23 20.66
C GLY A 259 -29.45 -41.33 19.16
N ARG A 260 -28.96 -42.38 18.60
CA ARG A 260 -29.51 -43.68 18.18
C ARG A 260 -30.56 -43.56 17.05
N ARG A 261 -30.11 -44.06 15.89
CA ARG A 261 -30.77 -45.06 15.02
C ARG A 261 -31.96 -44.64 14.17
N GLY A 262 -31.84 -44.98 12.89
CA GLY A 262 -32.95 -45.15 11.97
C GLY A 262 -32.47 -45.55 10.59
N ALA A 263 -32.45 -46.87 10.37
CA ALA A 263 -32.20 -47.54 9.12
C ALA A 263 -33.43 -47.49 8.20
N GLY A 264 -33.24 -47.61 6.91
CA GLY A 264 -34.28 -47.86 5.89
C GLY A 264 -33.73 -47.55 4.52
N CYS A 265 -33.15 -48.45 3.82
CA CYS A 265 -33.55 -49.54 2.92
C CYS A 265 -34.48 -49.06 1.77
N GLY A 266 -34.04 -49.29 0.52
CA GLY A 266 -34.95 -49.42 -0.61
C GLY A 266 -34.40 -48.88 -1.92
N HIS A 267 -33.62 -49.66 -2.64
CA HIS A 267 -33.86 -50.27 -3.96
C HIS A 267 -34.58 -49.40 -5.02
N ARG A 268 -34.01 -49.11 -6.16
CA ARG A 268 -34.17 -49.83 -7.43
C ARG A 268 -33.50 -49.10 -8.59
N GLU A 269 -32.67 -49.88 -9.26
CA GLU A 269 -32.27 -49.78 -10.69
C GLU A 269 -33.44 -49.43 -11.63
N ARG A 270 -33.20 -48.63 -12.63
CA ARG A 270 -33.64 -48.92 -13.99
C ARG A 270 -32.68 -48.24 -15.04
N ARG A 271 -31.96 -49.10 -15.67
CA ARG A 271 -31.36 -48.85 -17.00
C ARG A 271 -32.49 -48.61 -18.00
N ARG A 272 -32.35 -47.64 -18.88
CA ARG A 272 -32.85 -47.73 -20.26
C ARG A 272 -31.88 -47.07 -21.21
N ARG A 273 -31.30 -47.94 -22.03
CA ARG A 273 -30.73 -47.62 -23.33
C ARG A 273 -31.90 -47.22 -24.26
N CYS A 274 -31.71 -46.23 -25.09
CA CYS A 274 -32.26 -46.27 -26.46
C CYS A 274 -31.27 -45.57 -27.39
N ARG A 275 -30.90 -46.35 -28.38
CA ARG A 275 -30.23 -46.03 -29.63
C ARG A 275 -31.18 -45.28 -30.57
N GLY A 276 -30.60 -44.54 -31.54
CA GLY A 276 -31.10 -44.45 -32.89
C GLY A 276 -31.54 -43.06 -33.32
N ARG A 277 -30.85 -42.44 -34.06
CA ARG A 277 -30.55 -42.14 -35.47
C ARG A 277 -29.77 -40.87 -35.60
#